data_28b960698f53d33aca3571c3d141a990
#
_entry.id   28b960698f53d33aca3571c3d141a990
#
_cell.length_a   1.000
_cell.length_b   1.000
_cell.length_c   1.000
_cell.angle_alpha   90.00
_cell.angle_beta   90.00
_cell.angle_gamma   90.00
#
_symmetry.space_group_name_H-M   'P 1'
#
loop_
_entity.id
_entity.type
_entity.pdbx_description
1 polymer ?
#
loop_
_entity_poly.entity_id
_entity_poly.type
_entity_poly.pdbx_seq_one_letter_code
_entity_poly.pdbx_strand_id
1 'polypeptide(L)'
;MKIKKFSKKPHDLRERIGAKPIVCYPTTNLEEKNLDILHSAREHLIKKNEVIIPPRDAKTFEVKFGEFFRIESVEGPQVGDLNLFNLNNLEEKFYSGKTRALYGTHLSVGDKMFSSFPYLRSLATITWDTLDWYDYDKDGGSVHDVIGTRCDPYTSKLLSDNDYHYCCHSNLTRALVKEKNVQLDHAEKIVHDVLNVFMLTGFTNDTKQYFMKASPVRPGDYLEFFAETDLLGALSACPGGDCGSEHSSDVAKCYPLKVSIWTVDPKYLNDIKPSAISNYNRNHGID
;
A
#
# COMPACT_ATOMS: atom_id res chain seq x y z
N MET A 1 5.43 -22.35 23.22
CA MET A 1 6.64 -23.01 23.76
C MET A 1 7.77 -22.94 22.73
N LYS A 2 8.80 -22.11 22.94
CA LYS A 2 9.92 -22.00 21.97
C LYS A 2 10.75 -23.29 22.07
N ILE A 3 10.87 -24.02 20.98
CA ILE A 3 11.73 -25.20 20.90
C ILE A 3 13.18 -24.74 21.11
N LYS A 4 13.83 -25.23 22.17
CA LYS A 4 15.27 -24.98 22.39
C LYS A 4 16.07 -25.57 21.23
N LYS A 5 16.73 -24.72 20.43
CA LYS A 5 17.65 -25.17 19.40
C LYS A 5 18.93 -25.70 20.05
N PHE A 6 19.18 -27.00 19.96
CA PHE A 6 20.38 -27.66 20.48
C PHE A 6 21.51 -27.70 19.43
N SER A 7 21.72 -26.60 18.71
CA SER A 7 22.87 -26.52 17.79
C SER A 7 24.09 -25.89 18.52
N LYS A 8 25.27 -26.47 18.32
CA LYS A 8 26.52 -25.85 18.77
C LYS A 8 26.69 -24.51 18.03
N LYS A 9 27.09 -23.47 18.77
CA LYS A 9 27.44 -22.20 18.16
C LYS A 9 28.64 -22.40 17.22
N PRO A 10 28.63 -21.88 16.00
CA PRO A 10 29.75 -21.98 15.08
C PRO A 10 30.98 -21.24 15.63
N HIS A 11 32.17 -21.66 15.23
CA HIS A 11 33.42 -21.07 15.69
C HIS A 11 33.61 -19.61 15.25
N ASP A 12 33.04 -19.25 14.08
CA ASP A 12 33.06 -17.91 13.48
C ASP A 12 31.87 -17.00 13.92
N LEU A 13 31.16 -17.38 14.98
CA LEU A 13 29.96 -16.67 15.43
C LEU A 13 30.19 -15.17 15.67
N ARG A 14 31.34 -14.78 16.26
CA ARG A 14 31.65 -13.37 16.53
C ARG A 14 31.76 -12.54 15.27
N GLU A 15 32.43 -13.09 14.24
CA GLU A 15 32.55 -12.44 12.94
C GLU A 15 31.21 -12.30 12.24
N ARG A 16 30.38 -13.35 12.25
CA ARG A 16 29.05 -13.35 11.66
C ARG A 16 28.11 -12.34 12.34
N ILE A 17 28.09 -12.28 13.67
CA ILE A 17 27.26 -11.32 14.42
C ILE A 17 27.78 -9.89 14.23
N GLY A 18 29.09 -9.70 14.14
CA GLY A 18 29.72 -8.39 13.95
C GLY A 18 29.69 -7.87 12.51
N ALA A 19 29.26 -8.70 11.53
CA ALA A 19 29.18 -8.27 10.15
C ALA A 19 28.18 -7.10 9.98
N LYS A 20 28.58 -6.08 9.21
CA LYS A 20 27.71 -4.97 8.89
C LYS A 20 26.60 -5.42 7.94
N PRO A 21 25.36 -4.93 8.11
CA PRO A 21 24.29 -5.20 7.16
C PRO A 21 24.60 -4.55 5.80
N ILE A 22 24.15 -5.19 4.74
CA ILE A 22 24.25 -4.69 3.36
C ILE A 22 22.83 -4.56 2.81
N VAL A 23 22.51 -3.40 2.23
CA VAL A 23 21.23 -3.19 1.54
C VAL A 23 21.17 -4.09 0.32
N CYS A 24 20.20 -5.00 0.28
CA CYS A 24 20.07 -6.01 -0.79
C CYS A 24 19.74 -5.39 -2.17
N TYR A 25 18.95 -4.34 -2.16
CA TYR A 25 18.47 -3.66 -3.37
C TYR A 25 18.67 -2.14 -3.22
N PRO A 26 19.89 -1.64 -3.45
CA PRO A 26 20.12 -0.19 -3.41
C PRO A 26 19.37 0.49 -4.56
N THR A 27 18.56 1.50 -4.22
CA THR A 27 17.66 2.18 -5.17
C THR A 27 18.31 3.36 -5.88
N THR A 28 19.59 3.60 -5.66
CA THR A 28 20.35 4.73 -6.27
C THR A 28 20.25 4.80 -7.80
N ASN A 29 19.92 3.68 -8.46
CA ASN A 29 19.71 3.62 -9.91
C ASN A 29 18.24 3.78 -10.32
N LEU A 30 17.31 3.86 -9.37
CA LEU A 30 15.88 4.08 -9.61
C LEU A 30 15.51 5.56 -9.52
N GLU A 31 16.44 6.43 -9.87
CA GLU A 31 16.39 7.87 -9.68
C GLU A 31 14.99 8.50 -9.72
N GLU A 32 14.75 9.35 -8.75
CA GLU A 32 13.57 10.21 -8.61
C GLU A 32 13.56 11.38 -9.62
N LYS A 33 14.03 11.15 -10.84
CA LYS A 33 14.25 12.18 -11.87
C LYS A 33 13.06 13.10 -12.11
N ASN A 34 11.87 12.66 -11.73
CA ASN A 34 10.64 13.37 -12.03
C ASN A 34 9.98 14.01 -10.81
N LEU A 35 10.49 13.82 -9.58
CA LEU A 35 9.78 14.29 -8.38
C LEU A 35 9.60 15.81 -8.37
N ASP A 36 10.63 16.58 -8.72
CA ASP A 36 10.56 18.06 -8.81
C ASP A 36 9.54 18.51 -9.87
N ILE A 37 9.47 17.78 -11.01
CA ILE A 37 8.47 18.05 -12.05
C ILE A 37 7.07 17.77 -11.51
N LEU A 38 6.87 16.64 -10.81
CA LEU A 38 5.60 16.29 -10.22
C LEU A 38 5.18 17.29 -9.15
N HIS A 39 6.10 17.74 -8.30
CA HIS A 39 5.82 18.78 -7.30
C HIS A 39 5.41 20.10 -7.94
N SER A 40 6.10 20.52 -9.00
CA SER A 40 5.73 21.74 -9.74
C SER A 40 4.37 21.59 -10.43
N ALA A 41 4.06 20.42 -10.98
CA ALA A 41 2.79 20.15 -11.63
C ALA A 41 1.59 20.21 -10.66
N ARG A 42 1.82 19.92 -9.37
CA ARG A 42 0.77 19.97 -8.32
C ARG A 42 0.11 21.35 -8.17
N GLU A 43 0.82 22.43 -8.48
CA GLU A 43 0.27 23.80 -8.42
C GLU A 43 -0.77 24.06 -9.51
N HIS A 44 -0.86 23.19 -10.52
CA HIS A 44 -1.74 23.32 -11.68
C HIS A 44 -2.81 22.22 -11.76
N LEU A 45 -3.04 21.50 -10.66
CA LEU A 45 -4.01 20.42 -10.61
C LEU A 45 -5.45 20.93 -10.72
N ILE A 46 -6.22 20.29 -11.61
CA ILE A 46 -7.65 20.55 -11.82
C ILE A 46 -8.41 19.30 -11.37
N LYS A 47 -9.34 19.47 -10.43
CA LYS A 47 -10.15 18.35 -9.94
C LYS A 47 -11.02 17.81 -11.06
N LYS A 48 -10.93 16.50 -11.29
CA LYS A 48 -11.66 15.78 -12.34
C LYS A 48 -12.85 15.00 -11.76
N ASN A 49 -12.62 14.26 -10.67
CA ASN A 49 -13.63 13.38 -10.08
C ASN A 49 -13.35 13.15 -8.59
N GLU A 50 -14.33 12.63 -7.89
CA GLU A 50 -14.17 12.11 -6.53
C GLU A 50 -15.05 10.89 -6.27
N VAL A 51 -14.59 10.04 -5.35
CA VAL A 51 -15.32 8.84 -4.90
C VAL A 51 -15.28 8.83 -3.38
N ILE A 52 -16.45 8.76 -2.75
CA ILE A 52 -16.56 8.55 -1.30
C ILE A 52 -16.58 7.06 -1.01
N ILE A 53 -15.69 6.64 -0.14
CA ILE A 53 -15.59 5.27 0.35
C ILE A 53 -16.38 5.22 1.67
N PRO A 54 -17.52 4.51 1.73
CA PRO A 54 -18.30 4.43 2.95
C PRO A 54 -17.51 3.74 4.08
N PRO A 55 -17.78 4.05 5.34
CA PRO A 55 -17.20 3.32 6.46
C PRO A 55 -17.47 1.83 6.34
N ARG A 56 -16.47 0.99 6.64
CA ARG A 56 -16.56 -0.49 6.64
C ARG A 56 -16.89 -1.10 5.27
N ASP A 57 -16.67 -0.36 4.19
CA ASP A 57 -16.93 -0.82 2.82
C ASP A 57 -15.76 -0.43 1.91
N ALA A 58 -15.83 -0.80 0.65
CA ALA A 58 -14.84 -0.46 -0.37
C ALA A 58 -15.50 0.05 -1.64
N LYS A 59 -14.78 0.87 -2.37
CA LYS A 59 -15.11 1.34 -3.71
C LYS A 59 -13.93 1.21 -4.65
N THR A 60 -14.23 1.06 -5.94
CA THR A 60 -13.23 1.15 -6.99
C THR A 60 -13.17 2.56 -7.58
N PHE A 61 -12.02 2.91 -8.15
CA PHE A 61 -11.81 4.15 -8.89
C PHE A 61 -10.80 3.93 -10.01
N GLU A 62 -10.90 4.72 -11.06
CA GLU A 62 -9.98 4.65 -12.21
C GLU A 62 -9.17 5.94 -12.29
N VAL A 63 -7.86 5.78 -12.52
CA VAL A 63 -6.92 6.89 -12.71
C VAL A 63 -6.15 6.64 -13.98
N LYS A 64 -6.09 7.61 -14.89
CA LYS A 64 -5.31 7.49 -16.10
C LYS A 64 -3.86 7.88 -15.86
N PHE A 65 -2.95 7.34 -16.68
CA PHE A 65 -1.58 7.80 -16.71
C PHE A 65 -1.52 9.33 -16.78
N GLY A 66 -0.64 9.93 -15.97
CA GLY A 66 -0.47 11.39 -15.91
C GLY A 66 -1.45 12.12 -14.99
N GLU A 67 -2.41 11.42 -14.39
CA GLU A 67 -3.30 11.99 -13.39
C GLU A 67 -2.75 11.79 -11.99
N PHE A 68 -3.20 12.65 -11.06
CA PHE A 68 -2.92 12.53 -9.63
C PHE A 68 -4.18 12.02 -8.91
N PHE A 69 -3.98 11.27 -7.84
CA PHE A 69 -5.09 10.92 -6.95
C PHE A 69 -4.69 11.06 -5.49
N ARG A 70 -5.64 11.51 -4.67
CA ARG A 70 -5.48 11.68 -3.22
C ARG A 70 -6.44 10.78 -2.49
N ILE A 71 -5.93 10.10 -1.48
CA ILE A 71 -6.73 9.42 -0.46
C ILE A 71 -6.76 10.36 0.74
N GLU A 72 -7.96 10.75 1.17
CA GLU A 72 -8.17 11.78 2.20
C GLU A 72 -9.06 11.25 3.32
N SER A 73 -8.69 11.57 4.57
CA SER A 73 -9.54 11.40 5.75
C SER A 73 -10.55 12.56 5.81
N VAL A 74 -11.85 12.26 5.91
CA VAL A 74 -12.91 13.28 5.74
C VAL A 74 -13.49 13.75 7.06
N GLU A 75 -13.97 12.83 7.90
CA GLU A 75 -14.77 13.16 9.09
C GLU A 75 -14.09 12.82 10.41
N GLY A 76 -13.11 11.95 10.37
CA GLY A 76 -12.41 11.47 11.56
C GLY A 76 -11.24 10.56 11.23
N PRO A 77 -10.47 10.11 12.22
CA PRO A 77 -9.33 9.24 11.98
C PRO A 77 -9.79 7.91 11.39
N GLN A 78 -9.36 7.62 10.18
CA GLN A 78 -9.72 6.41 9.42
C GLN A 78 -8.54 5.90 8.64
N VAL A 79 -8.21 4.61 8.78
CA VAL A 79 -7.21 3.95 7.95
C VAL A 79 -7.86 3.28 6.74
N GLY A 80 -7.09 3.09 5.67
CA GLY A 80 -7.58 2.49 4.43
C GLY A 80 -6.62 1.46 3.85
N ASP A 81 -7.19 0.42 3.27
CA ASP A 81 -6.45 -0.65 2.62
C ASP A 81 -6.54 -0.46 1.10
N LEU A 82 -5.43 -0.09 0.47
CA LEU A 82 -5.35 0.21 -0.96
C LEU A 82 -4.81 -0.96 -1.75
N ASN A 83 -5.59 -1.44 -2.73
CA ASN A 83 -5.14 -2.27 -3.83
C ASN A 83 -5.01 -1.42 -5.11
N LEU A 84 -3.94 -1.65 -5.88
CA LEU A 84 -3.74 -1.07 -7.22
C LEU A 84 -3.52 -2.17 -8.25
N PHE A 85 -4.17 -2.00 -9.39
CA PHE A 85 -4.07 -2.88 -10.56
C PHE A 85 -3.80 -2.04 -11.80
N ASN A 86 -3.17 -2.63 -12.80
CA ASN A 86 -3.22 -2.09 -14.14
C ASN A 86 -4.66 -2.19 -14.65
N LEU A 87 -5.26 -1.06 -15.06
CA LEU A 87 -6.64 -1.01 -15.54
C LEU A 87 -6.92 -1.95 -16.72
N ASN A 88 -5.92 -2.16 -17.58
CA ASN A 88 -6.06 -2.98 -18.80
C ASN A 88 -5.69 -4.46 -18.57
N ASN A 89 -5.15 -4.80 -17.37
CA ASN A 89 -4.75 -6.17 -17.03
C ASN A 89 -4.69 -6.35 -15.51
N LEU A 90 -5.74 -6.88 -14.92
CA LEU A 90 -5.87 -7.03 -13.46
C LEU A 90 -4.89 -8.05 -12.84
N GLU A 91 -4.23 -8.88 -13.66
CA GLU A 91 -3.13 -9.75 -13.20
C GLU A 91 -1.86 -8.96 -12.89
N GLU A 92 -1.69 -7.78 -13.48
CA GLU A 92 -0.65 -6.84 -13.10
C GLU A 92 -1.13 -5.97 -11.94
N LYS A 93 -0.69 -6.29 -10.75
CA LYS A 93 -1.16 -5.71 -9.50
C LYS A 93 0.00 -5.32 -8.59
N PHE A 94 -0.25 -4.44 -7.63
CA PHE A 94 0.74 -4.00 -6.67
C PHE A 94 1.39 -5.18 -5.92
N TYR A 95 2.71 -5.10 -5.76
CA TYR A 95 3.52 -6.11 -5.07
C TYR A 95 4.21 -5.50 -3.85
N SER A 96 3.54 -5.56 -2.70
CA SER A 96 4.03 -5.04 -1.42
C SER A 96 5.40 -5.59 -1.06
N GLY A 97 5.62 -6.90 -1.24
CA GLY A 97 6.87 -7.58 -0.90
C GLY A 97 8.09 -7.04 -1.65
N LYS A 98 7.97 -6.74 -2.95
CA LYS A 98 9.08 -6.16 -3.72
C LYS A 98 9.24 -4.67 -3.43
N THR A 99 8.15 -3.93 -3.31
CA THR A 99 8.17 -2.51 -2.92
C THR A 99 8.86 -2.33 -1.58
N ARG A 100 8.50 -3.13 -0.57
CA ARG A 100 9.16 -3.15 0.75
C ARG A 100 10.66 -3.45 0.68
N ALA A 101 11.06 -4.36 -0.19
CA ALA A 101 12.48 -4.71 -0.34
C ALA A 101 13.30 -3.58 -0.98
N LEU A 102 12.65 -2.68 -1.73
CA LEU A 102 13.28 -1.54 -2.39
C LEU A 102 13.29 -0.28 -1.51
N TYR A 103 12.17 0.05 -0.87
CA TYR A 103 11.98 1.33 -0.17
C TYR A 103 11.85 1.21 1.36
N GLY A 104 11.64 0.01 1.89
CA GLY A 104 11.45 -0.18 3.33
C GLY A 104 10.01 -0.55 3.68
N THR A 105 9.75 -0.58 4.98
CA THR A 105 8.48 -1.09 5.52
C THR A 105 7.34 -0.08 5.46
N HIS A 106 7.66 1.21 5.46
CA HIS A 106 6.71 2.31 5.39
C HIS A 106 7.10 3.20 4.22
N LEU A 107 6.12 3.57 3.41
CA LEU A 107 6.36 4.37 2.21
C LEU A 107 6.21 5.86 2.50
N SER A 108 7.00 6.65 1.81
CA SER A 108 7.06 8.11 1.92
C SER A 108 7.07 8.78 0.55
N VAL A 109 7.11 10.12 0.55
CA VAL A 109 7.18 10.91 -0.68
C VAL A 109 8.41 10.53 -1.51
N GLY A 110 8.21 10.29 -2.80
CA GLY A 110 9.22 9.80 -3.74
C GLY A 110 9.20 8.28 -3.96
N ASP A 111 8.67 7.51 -3.01
CA ASP A 111 8.59 6.05 -3.14
C ASP A 111 7.59 5.63 -4.21
N LYS A 112 7.92 4.52 -4.88
CA LYS A 112 7.12 3.96 -5.98
C LYS A 112 6.50 2.63 -5.60
N MET A 113 5.24 2.46 -5.98
CA MET A 113 4.51 1.20 -5.83
C MET A 113 4.75 0.31 -7.05
N PHE A 114 5.53 -0.76 -6.89
CA PHE A 114 5.87 -1.67 -8.00
C PHE A 114 4.81 -2.74 -8.21
N SER A 115 4.62 -3.11 -9.49
CA SER A 115 3.72 -4.21 -9.89
C SER A 115 4.37 -5.59 -9.72
N SER A 116 3.51 -6.63 -9.76
CA SER A 116 3.90 -8.03 -9.66
C SER A 116 4.72 -8.50 -10.87
N PHE A 117 5.43 -9.62 -10.69
CA PHE A 117 6.03 -10.32 -11.83
C PHE A 117 4.94 -10.83 -12.77
N PRO A 118 5.23 -10.87 -14.05
CA PRO A 118 6.52 -10.62 -14.72
C PRO A 118 6.73 -9.15 -15.14
N TYR A 119 5.85 -8.23 -14.77
CA TYR A 119 5.85 -6.85 -15.25
C TYR A 119 6.89 -5.98 -14.56
N LEU A 120 6.91 -5.98 -13.25
CA LEU A 120 7.81 -5.23 -12.35
C LEU A 120 8.11 -3.81 -12.86
N ARG A 121 7.07 -2.99 -12.95
CA ARG A 121 7.17 -1.56 -13.23
C ARG A 121 6.47 -0.75 -12.16
N SER A 122 6.76 0.54 -12.08
CA SER A 122 6.04 1.45 -11.20
C SER A 122 4.59 1.60 -11.65
N LEU A 123 3.65 1.42 -10.73
CA LEU A 123 2.22 1.70 -10.92
C LEU A 123 1.92 3.16 -10.54
N ALA A 124 2.46 3.61 -9.42
CA ALA A 124 2.26 4.96 -8.89
C ALA A 124 3.50 5.41 -8.09
N THR A 125 3.70 6.73 -8.04
CA THR A 125 4.69 7.40 -7.18
C THR A 125 3.96 8.24 -6.14
N ILE A 126 4.37 8.17 -4.86
CA ILE A 126 3.86 9.05 -3.81
C ILE A 126 4.44 10.44 -4.03
N THR A 127 3.57 11.45 -4.19
CA THR A 127 3.97 12.82 -4.49
C THR A 127 3.80 13.77 -3.33
N TRP A 128 2.95 13.41 -2.35
CA TRP A 128 2.73 14.23 -1.17
C TRP A 128 2.12 13.42 -0.04
N ASP A 129 2.51 13.75 1.18
CA ASP A 129 1.98 13.16 2.40
C ASP A 129 1.83 14.25 3.47
N THR A 130 0.65 14.42 4.04
CA THR A 130 0.44 15.37 5.14
C THR A 130 0.88 14.82 6.50
N LEU A 131 1.21 13.53 6.54
CA LEU A 131 1.76 12.84 7.71
C LEU A 131 3.28 12.63 7.64
N ASP A 132 3.99 13.26 6.71
CA ASP A 132 5.45 13.17 6.54
C ASP A 132 6.24 13.62 7.79
N TRP A 133 5.60 14.39 8.67
CA TRP A 133 6.13 14.78 9.98
C TRP A 133 6.20 13.63 10.99
N TYR A 134 5.46 12.50 10.73
CA TYR A 134 5.44 11.34 11.62
C TYR A 134 6.52 10.35 11.19
N ASP A 135 7.68 10.50 11.78
CA ASP A 135 8.81 9.57 11.63
C ASP A 135 8.57 8.28 12.47
N TYR A 136 9.57 7.43 12.58
CA TYR A 136 9.49 6.25 13.45
C TYR A 136 9.38 6.65 14.92
N ASP A 137 8.38 6.15 15.59
CA ASP A 137 8.19 6.37 17.00
C ASP A 137 9.12 5.48 17.85
N LYS A 138 9.08 5.66 19.20
CA LYS A 138 9.93 4.92 20.15
C LYS A 138 9.76 3.40 20.10
N ASP A 139 8.63 2.90 19.58
CA ASP A 139 8.33 1.48 19.46
C ASP A 139 8.67 0.95 18.05
N GLY A 140 9.18 1.82 17.16
CA GLY A 140 9.53 1.51 15.79
C GLY A 140 8.33 1.47 14.84
N GLY A 141 7.23 2.13 15.21
CA GLY A 141 6.05 2.27 14.37
C GLY A 141 6.10 3.53 13.51
N SER A 142 5.56 3.45 12.30
CA SER A 142 5.34 4.57 11.40
C SER A 142 4.07 4.35 10.56
N VAL A 143 3.70 5.32 9.72
CA VAL A 143 2.49 5.29 8.90
C VAL A 143 2.76 4.73 7.49
N HIS A 144 1.70 4.36 6.77
CA HIS A 144 1.74 3.93 5.36
C HIS A 144 2.55 2.66 5.10
N ASP A 145 2.27 1.60 5.88
CA ASP A 145 3.05 0.38 5.79
C ASP A 145 2.69 -0.52 4.58
N VAL A 146 3.71 -1.28 4.18
CA VAL A 146 3.64 -2.41 3.24
C VAL A 146 4.18 -3.69 3.89
N ILE A 147 4.11 -3.76 5.22
CA ILE A 147 4.59 -4.88 6.05
C ILE A 147 3.57 -5.97 6.11
N GLY A 148 2.40 -5.58 6.60
CA GLY A 148 1.29 -6.44 6.86
C GLY A 148 0.51 -6.73 5.59
N THR A 149 -0.56 -7.43 5.81
CA THR A 149 -1.59 -7.67 4.83
C THR A 149 -2.86 -6.94 5.25
N ARG A 150 -3.94 -7.21 4.63
CA ARG A 150 -5.28 -6.76 5.02
C ARG A 150 -5.89 -7.71 6.04
N CYS A 151 -6.83 -7.24 6.83
CA CYS A 151 -7.69 -8.13 7.60
C CYS A 151 -8.54 -9.00 6.65
N ASP A 152 -8.73 -10.27 7.00
CA ASP A 152 -9.35 -11.28 6.14
C ASP A 152 -10.22 -12.27 6.93
N PRO A 153 -11.20 -12.92 6.26
CA PRO A 153 -12.10 -13.84 6.94
C PRO A 153 -11.45 -15.17 7.32
N TYR A 154 -10.37 -15.57 6.64
CA TYR A 154 -9.69 -16.85 6.90
C TYR A 154 -8.93 -16.82 8.22
N THR A 155 -8.16 -15.73 8.43
CA THR A 155 -7.46 -15.51 9.72
C THR A 155 -8.46 -15.33 10.86
N SER A 156 -9.58 -14.62 10.64
CA SER A 156 -10.64 -14.49 11.64
C SER A 156 -11.23 -15.86 12.01
N LYS A 157 -11.52 -16.70 11.02
CA LYS A 157 -11.99 -18.07 11.24
C LYS A 157 -10.98 -18.93 11.99
N LEU A 158 -9.70 -18.82 11.60
CA LEU A 158 -8.60 -19.59 12.22
C LEU A 158 -8.41 -19.25 13.70
N LEU A 159 -8.49 -17.95 14.06
CA LEU A 159 -8.16 -17.49 15.41
C LEU A 159 -9.34 -17.47 16.38
N SER A 160 -10.55 -17.24 15.89
CA SER A 160 -11.75 -17.05 16.71
C SER A 160 -12.95 -17.91 16.33
N ASP A 161 -12.81 -18.78 15.32
CA ASP A 161 -13.90 -19.60 14.74
C ASP A 161 -15.12 -18.76 14.29
N ASN A 162 -14.90 -17.50 13.93
CA ASN A 162 -15.94 -16.57 13.54
C ASN A 162 -15.96 -16.33 12.02
N ASP A 163 -17.16 -16.38 11.41
CA ASP A 163 -17.39 -16.07 10.01
C ASP A 163 -17.63 -14.56 9.85
N TYR A 164 -16.55 -13.78 9.84
CA TYR A 164 -16.63 -12.33 9.74
C TYR A 164 -16.35 -11.83 8.30
N HIS A 165 -17.36 -11.21 7.68
CA HIS A 165 -17.32 -10.81 6.27
C HIS A 165 -17.13 -9.31 6.03
N TYR A 166 -16.96 -8.51 7.09
CA TYR A 166 -16.80 -7.06 6.98
C TYR A 166 -15.34 -6.61 7.12
N CYS A 167 -14.40 -7.50 6.85
CA CYS A 167 -12.97 -7.22 6.78
C CYS A 167 -12.58 -6.60 5.43
N CYS A 168 -11.40 -5.99 5.36
CA CYS A 168 -10.93 -5.31 4.15
C CYS A 168 -10.79 -6.24 2.95
N HIS A 169 -10.32 -7.49 3.15
CA HIS A 169 -10.27 -8.48 2.06
C HIS A 169 -11.64 -8.69 1.41
N SER A 170 -12.67 -8.93 2.22
CA SER A 170 -14.04 -9.13 1.70
C SER A 170 -14.63 -7.85 1.11
N ASN A 171 -14.32 -6.68 1.67
CA ASN A 171 -14.74 -5.38 1.13
C ASN A 171 -14.15 -5.17 -0.28
N LEU A 172 -12.84 -5.33 -0.45
CA LEU A 172 -12.15 -5.19 -1.73
C LEU A 172 -12.66 -6.19 -2.76
N THR A 173 -12.85 -7.46 -2.36
CA THR A 173 -13.43 -8.51 -3.22
C THR A 173 -14.82 -8.13 -3.69
N ARG A 174 -15.70 -7.69 -2.77
CA ARG A 174 -17.06 -7.25 -3.13
C ARG A 174 -17.07 -6.04 -4.07
N ALA A 175 -16.17 -5.08 -3.88
CA ALA A 175 -16.06 -3.91 -4.75
C ALA A 175 -15.72 -4.32 -6.19
N LEU A 176 -14.74 -5.22 -6.38
CA LEU A 176 -14.37 -5.73 -7.71
C LEU A 176 -15.54 -6.49 -8.37
N VAL A 177 -16.24 -7.33 -7.61
CA VAL A 177 -17.40 -8.08 -8.13
C VAL A 177 -18.52 -7.13 -8.54
N LYS A 178 -18.92 -6.19 -7.66
CA LYS A 178 -20.10 -5.34 -7.86
C LYS A 178 -19.86 -4.23 -8.87
N GLU A 179 -18.69 -3.63 -8.89
CA GLU A 179 -18.43 -2.41 -9.68
C GLU A 179 -17.66 -2.69 -10.98
N LYS A 180 -16.94 -3.82 -11.05
CA LYS A 180 -16.16 -4.19 -12.24
C LYS A 180 -16.60 -5.51 -12.87
N ASN A 181 -17.66 -6.15 -12.37
CA ASN A 181 -18.18 -7.42 -12.85
C ASN A 181 -17.14 -8.54 -12.90
N VAL A 182 -16.14 -8.49 -12.03
CA VAL A 182 -15.15 -9.57 -11.87
C VAL A 182 -15.84 -10.76 -11.22
N GLN A 183 -15.61 -11.97 -11.75
CA GLN A 183 -16.16 -13.18 -11.13
C GLN A 183 -15.60 -13.36 -9.72
N LEU A 184 -16.42 -13.84 -8.76
CA LEU A 184 -16.06 -13.91 -7.35
C LEU A 184 -14.72 -14.63 -7.12
N ASP A 185 -14.55 -15.83 -7.67
CA ASP A 185 -13.34 -16.65 -7.53
C ASP A 185 -12.09 -15.95 -8.08
N HIS A 186 -12.27 -15.12 -9.11
CA HIS A 186 -11.20 -14.33 -9.69
C HIS A 186 -10.90 -13.10 -8.83
N ALA A 187 -11.93 -12.37 -8.39
CA ALA A 187 -11.78 -11.21 -7.52
C ALA A 187 -11.03 -11.57 -6.23
N GLU A 188 -11.40 -12.69 -5.61
CA GLU A 188 -10.73 -13.21 -4.40
C GLU A 188 -9.24 -13.50 -4.62
N LYS A 189 -8.87 -14.05 -5.78
CA LYS A 189 -7.47 -14.37 -6.13
C LYS A 189 -6.63 -13.13 -6.46
N ILE A 190 -7.23 -12.11 -7.04
CA ILE A 190 -6.50 -10.91 -7.44
C ILE A 190 -6.42 -9.86 -6.33
N VAL A 191 -7.31 -9.86 -5.34
CA VAL A 191 -7.14 -9.04 -4.11
C VAL A 191 -5.85 -9.46 -3.42
N HIS A 192 -4.95 -8.51 -3.23
CA HIS A 192 -3.55 -8.74 -2.82
C HIS A 192 -3.20 -7.94 -1.58
N ASP A 193 -1.98 -8.10 -1.08
CA ASP A 193 -1.46 -7.33 0.04
C ASP A 193 -1.47 -5.84 -0.30
N VAL A 194 -1.87 -5.04 0.66
CA VAL A 194 -2.24 -3.63 0.49
C VAL A 194 -1.10 -2.68 0.83
N LEU A 195 -1.23 -1.43 0.41
CA LEU A 195 -0.69 -0.30 1.15
C LEU A 195 -1.71 0.07 2.23
N ASN A 196 -1.31 -0.01 3.50
CA ASN A 196 -2.12 0.39 4.66
C ASN A 196 -2.04 1.91 4.85
N VAL A 197 -2.92 2.63 4.15
CA VAL A 197 -2.93 4.10 4.14
C VAL A 197 -3.33 4.64 5.51
N PHE A 198 -2.52 5.54 6.08
CA PHE A 198 -2.66 6.15 7.41
C PHE A 198 -2.51 5.18 8.60
N MET A 199 -2.36 3.89 8.38
CA MET A 199 -2.23 2.92 9.46
C MET A 199 -0.86 3.02 10.12
N LEU A 200 -0.82 3.17 11.44
CA LEU A 200 0.40 3.21 12.23
C LEU A 200 0.74 1.81 12.72
N THR A 201 1.85 1.27 12.24
CA THR A 201 2.25 -0.11 12.49
C THR A 201 3.76 -0.26 12.66
N GLY A 202 4.17 -1.44 13.12
CA GLY A 202 5.57 -1.81 13.27
C GLY A 202 5.73 -3.25 13.76
N PHE A 203 6.92 -3.58 14.26
CA PHE A 203 7.21 -4.89 14.85
C PHE A 203 7.63 -4.74 16.31
N THR A 204 7.00 -5.52 17.19
CA THR A 204 7.37 -5.54 18.61
C THR A 204 8.84 -5.92 18.80
N ASN A 205 9.52 -5.25 19.75
CA ASN A 205 10.95 -5.45 19.96
C ASN A 205 11.33 -6.84 20.53
N ASP A 206 10.42 -7.47 21.26
CA ASP A 206 10.62 -8.77 21.93
C ASP A 206 10.23 -9.95 21.05
N THR A 207 9.00 -9.96 20.52
CA THR A 207 8.46 -11.09 19.77
C THR A 207 8.60 -10.94 18.25
N LYS A 208 8.90 -9.74 17.76
CA LYS A 208 8.93 -9.39 16.33
C LYS A 208 7.59 -9.61 15.63
N GLN A 209 6.50 -9.48 16.38
CA GLN A 209 5.15 -9.57 15.85
C GLN A 209 4.72 -8.20 15.32
N TYR A 210 3.92 -8.24 14.27
CA TYR A 210 3.28 -7.06 13.71
C TYR A 210 2.32 -6.45 14.74
N PHE A 211 2.43 -5.15 14.97
CA PHE A 211 1.54 -4.41 15.86
C PHE A 211 0.91 -3.23 15.13
N MET A 212 -0.17 -2.72 15.68
CA MET A 212 -0.81 -1.48 15.28
C MET A 212 -1.02 -0.56 16.47
N LYS A 213 -1.14 0.74 16.20
CA LYS A 213 -1.50 1.80 17.15
C LYS A 213 -2.56 2.71 16.54
N ALA A 214 -3.16 3.56 17.38
CA ALA A 214 -4.04 4.62 16.90
C ALA A 214 -3.35 5.50 15.85
N SER A 215 -3.96 5.61 14.69
CA SER A 215 -3.45 6.44 13.60
C SER A 215 -3.40 7.92 14.00
N PRO A 216 -2.34 8.66 13.65
CA PRO A 216 -2.25 10.10 13.88
C PRO A 216 -3.12 10.93 12.93
N VAL A 217 -3.72 10.30 11.91
CA VAL A 217 -4.51 10.97 10.85
C VAL A 217 -5.66 11.80 11.41
N ARG A 218 -5.93 12.93 10.77
CA ARG A 218 -7.02 13.86 11.10
C ARG A 218 -7.85 14.20 9.85
N PRO A 219 -9.07 14.68 10.00
CA PRO A 219 -9.84 15.20 8.88
C PRO A 219 -9.06 16.25 8.09
N GLY A 220 -9.00 16.05 6.76
CA GLY A 220 -8.23 16.88 5.84
C GLY A 220 -6.81 16.38 5.54
N ASP A 221 -6.30 15.41 6.32
CA ASP A 221 -5.04 14.75 5.97
C ASP A 221 -5.21 13.88 4.73
N TYR A 222 -4.18 13.84 3.88
CA TYR A 222 -4.19 13.06 2.65
C TYR A 222 -2.81 12.54 2.25
N LEU A 223 -2.84 11.41 1.54
CA LEU A 223 -1.72 10.83 0.82
C LEU A 223 -2.01 10.97 -0.68
N GLU A 224 -1.06 11.55 -1.44
CA GLU A 224 -1.21 11.83 -2.86
C GLU A 224 -0.26 10.99 -3.70
N PHE A 225 -0.73 10.59 -4.86
CA PHE A 225 0.00 9.76 -5.81
C PHE A 225 -0.10 10.34 -7.22
N PHE A 226 0.95 10.09 -8.01
CA PHE A 226 0.95 10.24 -9.45
C PHE A 226 0.81 8.87 -10.12
N ALA A 227 -0.09 8.72 -11.08
CA ALA A 227 -0.31 7.47 -11.80
C ALA A 227 0.73 7.29 -12.93
N GLU A 228 1.60 6.30 -12.78
CA GLU A 228 2.66 5.96 -13.75
C GLU A 228 2.14 5.09 -14.92
N THR A 229 0.91 4.60 -14.82
CA THR A 229 0.19 3.85 -15.84
C THR A 229 -1.32 4.02 -15.61
N ASP A 230 -2.16 3.52 -16.53
CA ASP A 230 -3.60 3.46 -16.29
C ASP A 230 -3.90 2.49 -15.14
N LEU A 231 -4.59 2.97 -14.11
CA LEU A 231 -4.84 2.25 -12.87
C LEU A 231 -6.32 1.99 -12.63
N LEU A 232 -6.61 0.80 -12.11
CA LEU A 232 -7.79 0.52 -11.30
C LEU A 232 -7.34 0.48 -9.85
N GLY A 233 -7.84 1.39 -9.02
CA GLY A 233 -7.71 1.36 -7.58
C GLY A 233 -8.94 0.73 -6.93
N ALA A 234 -8.73 0.03 -5.81
CA ALA A 234 -9.78 -0.38 -4.89
C ALA A 234 -9.34 -0.01 -3.48
N LEU A 235 -10.16 0.76 -2.77
CA LEU A 235 -9.87 1.24 -1.43
C LEU A 235 -10.96 0.79 -0.46
N SER A 236 -10.56 0.14 0.64
CA SER A 236 -11.45 -0.20 1.75
C SER A 236 -11.23 0.78 2.91
N ALA A 237 -12.30 1.40 3.41
CA ALA A 237 -12.27 2.07 4.72
C ALA A 237 -12.32 0.99 5.81
N CYS A 238 -11.18 0.79 6.48
CA CYS A 238 -10.96 -0.34 7.37
C CYS A 238 -12.01 -0.40 8.51
N PRO A 239 -12.61 -1.56 8.79
CA PRO A 239 -13.55 -1.71 9.90
C PRO A 239 -12.91 -1.57 11.30
N GLY A 240 -11.60 -1.50 11.39
CA GLY A 240 -10.86 -1.12 12.60
C GLY A 240 -10.82 0.37 12.90
N GLY A 241 -11.41 1.22 12.04
CA GLY A 241 -11.40 2.68 12.23
C GLY A 241 -10.00 3.26 12.13
N ASP A 242 -9.49 3.81 13.24
CA ASP A 242 -8.11 4.30 13.37
C ASP A 242 -7.11 3.22 13.81
N CYS A 243 -7.58 1.99 14.02
CA CYS A 243 -6.81 0.84 14.52
C CYS A 243 -6.19 1.03 15.93
N GLY A 244 -6.70 1.99 16.70
CA GLY A 244 -6.16 2.29 18.03
C GLY A 244 -6.54 1.28 19.12
N SER A 245 -7.66 0.60 18.96
CA SER A 245 -8.18 -0.37 19.93
C SER A 245 -8.52 -1.72 19.31
N GLU A 246 -8.93 -1.72 18.04
CA GLU A 246 -9.51 -2.88 17.36
C GLU A 246 -8.93 -3.02 15.97
N HIS A 247 -8.57 -4.24 15.58
CA HIS A 247 -8.04 -4.53 14.25
C HIS A 247 -9.15 -4.61 13.19
N SER A 248 -10.25 -5.28 13.54
CA SER A 248 -11.41 -5.43 12.67
C SER A 248 -12.61 -5.77 13.55
N SER A 249 -13.55 -4.87 13.68
CA SER A 249 -14.67 -5.05 14.60
C SER A 249 -15.91 -4.27 14.16
N ASP A 250 -17.05 -4.68 14.69
CA ASP A 250 -18.31 -3.96 14.51
C ASP A 250 -18.45 -2.78 15.47
N VAL A 251 -17.59 -2.64 16.47
CA VAL A 251 -17.66 -1.62 17.51
C VAL A 251 -16.72 -0.43 17.29
N ALA A 252 -15.63 -0.61 16.52
CA ALA A 252 -14.73 0.51 16.22
C ALA A 252 -15.47 1.63 15.50
N LYS A 253 -15.19 2.87 15.88
CA LYS A 253 -15.76 4.03 15.21
C LYS A 253 -15.08 4.21 13.85
N CYS A 254 -15.86 4.09 12.79
CA CYS A 254 -15.37 4.19 11.42
C CYS A 254 -15.95 5.42 10.73
N TYR A 255 -15.16 5.97 9.81
CA TYR A 255 -15.49 7.18 9.06
C TYR A 255 -15.31 6.93 7.56
N PRO A 256 -15.89 7.76 6.68
CA PRO A 256 -15.62 7.67 5.25
C PRO A 256 -14.18 8.11 4.94
N LEU A 257 -13.63 7.50 3.89
CA LEU A 257 -12.49 8.03 3.16
C LEU A 257 -12.96 8.65 1.85
N LYS A 258 -12.14 9.50 1.26
CA LYS A 258 -12.40 10.09 -0.05
C LYS A 258 -11.20 9.86 -0.96
N VAL A 259 -11.48 9.45 -2.21
CA VAL A 259 -10.50 9.50 -3.30
C VAL A 259 -10.85 10.66 -4.21
N SER A 260 -9.95 11.62 -4.35
CA SER A 260 -10.10 12.71 -5.32
C SER A 260 -9.10 12.51 -6.46
N ILE A 261 -9.57 12.63 -7.70
CA ILE A 261 -8.77 12.47 -8.92
C ILE A 261 -8.58 13.84 -9.56
N TRP A 262 -7.33 14.13 -9.93
CA TRP A 262 -6.92 15.40 -10.45
C TRP A 262 -6.19 15.21 -11.77
N THR A 263 -6.44 16.08 -12.72
CA THR A 263 -5.71 16.15 -13.99
C THR A 263 -4.83 17.39 -14.03
N VAL A 264 -3.84 17.36 -14.88
CA VAL A 264 -2.97 18.50 -15.15
C VAL A 264 -2.71 18.61 -16.65
N ASP A 265 -2.49 19.82 -17.16
CA ASP A 265 -2.11 20.00 -18.55
C ASP A 265 -0.76 19.27 -18.80
N PRO A 266 -0.65 18.41 -19.82
CA PRO A 266 0.55 17.62 -20.12
C PRO A 266 1.84 18.46 -20.25
N LYS A 267 1.73 19.75 -20.61
CA LYS A 267 2.90 20.66 -20.67
C LYS A 267 3.64 20.79 -19.34
N TYR A 268 2.98 20.57 -18.19
CA TYR A 268 3.60 20.61 -16.86
C TYR A 268 4.27 19.29 -16.45
N LEU A 269 4.13 18.23 -17.27
CA LEU A 269 4.74 16.93 -17.01
C LEU A 269 6.03 16.69 -17.78
N ASN A 270 6.52 17.65 -18.57
CA ASN A 270 7.81 17.62 -19.28
C ASN A 270 8.11 16.28 -19.97
N ASP A 271 7.15 15.77 -20.75
CA ASP A 271 7.27 14.50 -21.49
C ASP A 271 7.49 13.25 -20.61
N ILE A 272 7.06 13.26 -19.34
CA ILE A 272 7.00 12.05 -18.54
C ILE A 272 6.22 10.98 -19.32
N LYS A 273 6.80 9.79 -19.45
CA LYS A 273 6.21 8.65 -20.16
C LYS A 273 5.68 7.62 -19.20
N PRO A 274 4.69 6.82 -19.61
CA PRO A 274 4.24 5.68 -18.83
C PRO A 274 5.41 4.76 -18.44
N SER A 275 5.34 4.22 -17.23
CA SER A 275 6.34 3.28 -16.73
C SER A 275 6.44 2.05 -17.64
N ALA A 276 7.65 1.72 -18.08
CA ALA A 276 7.90 0.59 -18.96
C ALA A 276 7.97 -0.72 -18.19
N ILE A 277 7.46 -1.79 -18.80
CA ILE A 277 7.62 -3.17 -18.30
C ILE A 277 9.11 -3.55 -18.36
N SER A 278 9.56 -4.35 -17.39
CA SER A 278 10.91 -4.91 -17.39
C SER A 278 11.25 -5.63 -18.71
N ASN A 279 12.42 -5.33 -19.26
CA ASN A 279 12.92 -5.95 -20.50
C ASN A 279 13.54 -7.33 -20.30
N TYR A 280 13.35 -7.95 -19.14
CA TYR A 280 13.83 -9.30 -18.89
C TYR A 280 13.16 -10.30 -19.85
N ASN A 281 13.96 -11.11 -20.57
CA ASN A 281 13.46 -12.03 -21.61
C ASN A 281 12.70 -13.24 -21.07
N ARG A 282 12.64 -13.43 -19.77
CA ARG A 282 11.91 -14.48 -19.05
C ARG A 282 12.38 -15.91 -19.34
N ASN A 283 13.59 -16.11 -19.92
CA ASN A 283 14.11 -17.45 -20.18
C ASN A 283 14.66 -18.15 -18.91
N HIS A 284 14.90 -17.43 -17.82
CA HIS A 284 15.39 -17.97 -16.54
C HIS A 284 16.66 -18.84 -16.66
N GLY A 285 17.49 -18.61 -17.69
CA GLY A 285 18.66 -19.44 -17.99
C GLY A 285 18.31 -20.84 -18.55
N ILE A 286 17.08 -21.01 -19.05
CA ILE A 286 16.63 -22.20 -19.75
C ILE A 286 16.69 -21.87 -21.24
N ASP A 287 17.65 -22.47 -21.95
CA ASP A 287 17.85 -22.35 -23.41
C ASP A 287 16.98 -23.36 -24.18
#